data_f707cb04b1c9f4e96da9753aac5b9645
#
_entry.id   f707cb04b1c9f4e96da9753aac5b9645
#
_cell.length_a   1.000
_cell.length_b   1.000
_cell.length_c   1.000
_cell.angle_alpha   90.00
_cell.angle_beta   90.00
_cell.angle_gamma   90.00
#
_symmetry.space_group_name_H-M   'P 1'
#
loop_
_entity.id
_entity.type
_entity.pdbx_description
1 polymer ?
#
loop_
_entity_poly.entity_id
_entity_poly.type
_entity_poly.pdbx_seq_one_letter_code
_entity_poly.pdbx_strand_id
1 'polypeptide(L)'
;MSKVLDTLIFVRKELSLLVLTDQQADEMLSRLTSYCKEYSLSVTDVELMKCIQHLDLVLETNKTTNLTRILNVEDAAVLHILDSLVLLPYINKALEGALLDMGTGAGFPGIPLTITTHRKATYIDSVGKKVDAVNSFVH
;
A
#
# COMPACT_ATOMS: atom_id res chain seq x y z
N MET A 1 -17.74 9.29 -5.26
CA MET A 1 -17.20 10.61 -4.88
C MET A 1 -15.69 10.54 -4.88
N SER A 2 -15.06 11.35 -5.70
CA SER A 2 -13.59 11.47 -5.71
C SER A 2 -13.17 12.49 -4.67
N LYS A 3 -12.35 12.12 -3.70
CA LYS A 3 -11.58 13.07 -2.90
C LYS A 3 -10.17 13.12 -3.46
N VAL A 4 -9.73 14.31 -3.86
CA VAL A 4 -8.32 14.58 -4.14
C VAL A 4 -7.62 14.63 -2.79
N LEU A 5 -6.83 13.64 -2.49
CA LEU A 5 -6.01 13.64 -1.29
C LEU A 5 -4.64 14.17 -1.66
N ASP A 6 -4.38 15.41 -1.26
CA ASP A 6 -3.04 16.00 -1.23
C ASP A 6 -2.28 15.32 -0.07
N THR A 7 -1.69 14.15 -0.35
CA THR A 7 -1.22 13.35 0.77
C THR A 7 0.23 12.97 0.63
N LEU A 8 1.03 13.58 1.47
CA LEU A 8 2.09 12.88 2.14
C LEU A 8 1.44 11.81 3.03
N ILE A 9 1.59 10.54 2.68
CA ILE A 9 1.14 9.45 3.55
C ILE A 9 1.99 9.51 4.82
N PHE A 10 1.48 10.21 5.81
CA PHE A 10 1.88 10.04 7.19
C PHE A 10 1.17 8.79 7.71
N VAL A 11 1.72 7.63 7.41
CA VAL A 11 1.45 6.49 8.28
C VAL A 11 1.89 6.95 9.66
N ARG A 12 0.96 6.93 10.62
CA ARG A 12 1.14 7.47 11.98
C ARG A 12 2.53 7.12 12.52
N LYS A 13 3.23 8.14 13.04
CA LYS A 13 4.65 8.11 13.43
C LYS A 13 4.97 7.18 14.61
N GLU A 14 3.97 6.50 15.21
CA GLU A 14 4.09 5.69 16.43
C GLU A 14 3.09 4.52 16.40
N LEU A 15 3.04 3.74 15.31
CA LEU A 15 2.17 2.58 15.32
C LEU A 15 2.95 1.33 15.70
N SER A 16 2.64 0.84 16.90
CA SER A 16 2.65 -0.59 17.10
C SER A 16 1.76 -1.22 16.03
N LEU A 17 2.25 -2.25 15.35
CA LEU A 17 1.46 -3.03 14.40
C LEU A 17 0.21 -3.56 15.10
N LEU A 18 -0.91 -3.60 14.40
CA LEU A 18 -2.22 -3.94 14.97
C LEU A 18 -2.52 -5.43 14.86
N VAL A 19 -2.05 -6.06 13.79
CA VAL A 19 -2.30 -7.47 13.45
C VAL A 19 -1.00 -8.24 13.32
N LEU A 20 -0.01 -7.65 12.63
CA LEU A 20 1.28 -8.27 12.42
C LEU A 20 2.13 -8.22 13.68
N THR A 21 2.84 -9.30 13.99
CA THR A 21 3.92 -9.25 14.97
C THR A 21 5.14 -8.56 14.37
N ASP A 22 6.02 -8.03 15.24
CA ASP A 22 7.30 -7.44 14.78
C ASP A 22 8.12 -8.44 13.95
N GLN A 23 8.15 -9.71 14.37
CA GLN A 23 8.83 -10.77 13.63
C GLN A 23 8.23 -10.96 12.23
N GLN A 24 6.91 -10.99 12.09
CA GLN A 24 6.25 -11.12 10.79
C GLN A 24 6.56 -9.93 9.89
N ALA A 25 6.58 -8.71 10.44
CA ALA A 25 6.94 -7.51 9.68
C ALA A 25 8.40 -7.54 9.22
N ASP A 26 9.34 -7.98 10.06
CA ASP A 26 10.75 -8.11 9.71
C ASP A 26 10.97 -9.17 8.63
N GLU A 27 10.29 -10.31 8.71
CA GLU A 27 10.32 -11.36 7.70
C GLU A 27 9.74 -10.86 6.37
N MET A 28 8.62 -10.13 6.40
CA MET A 28 8.04 -9.48 5.22
C MET A 28 9.02 -8.50 4.58
N LEU A 29 9.61 -7.62 5.39
CA LEU A 29 10.58 -6.64 4.91
C LEU A 29 11.75 -7.32 4.21
N SER A 30 12.33 -8.34 4.83
CA SER A 30 13.44 -9.11 4.26
C SER A 30 13.07 -9.74 2.91
N ARG A 31 11.91 -10.36 2.82
CA ARG A 31 11.41 -10.98 1.57
C ARG A 31 11.15 -9.94 0.49
N LEU A 32 10.48 -8.85 0.81
CA LEU A 32 10.19 -7.77 -0.15
C LEU A 32 11.46 -7.10 -0.64
N THR A 33 12.44 -6.86 0.25
CA THR A 33 13.76 -6.33 -0.13
C THR A 33 14.47 -7.27 -1.11
N SER A 34 14.40 -8.58 -0.89
CA SER A 34 14.97 -9.58 -1.80
C SER A 34 14.29 -9.54 -3.17
N TYR A 35 12.96 -9.51 -3.22
CA TYR A 35 12.21 -9.41 -4.48
C TYR A 35 12.49 -8.10 -5.21
N CYS A 36 12.54 -6.98 -4.50
CA CYS A 36 12.87 -5.69 -5.11
C CYS A 36 14.25 -5.72 -5.79
N LYS A 37 15.24 -6.38 -5.19
CA LYS A 37 16.56 -6.59 -5.82
C LYS A 37 16.45 -7.49 -7.05
N GLU A 38 15.75 -8.60 -6.95
CA GLU A 38 15.56 -9.55 -8.05
C GLU A 38 14.90 -8.89 -9.27
N TYR A 39 13.87 -8.07 -9.04
CA TYR A 39 13.14 -7.36 -10.11
C TYR A 39 13.71 -5.99 -10.44
N SER A 40 14.87 -5.62 -9.88
CA SER A 40 15.52 -4.31 -10.10
C SER A 40 14.60 -3.13 -9.80
N LEU A 41 13.80 -3.24 -8.75
CA LEU A 41 12.94 -2.19 -8.26
C LEU A 41 13.71 -1.32 -7.24
N SER A 42 13.75 -0.02 -7.49
CA SER A 42 14.40 0.95 -6.59
C SER A 42 13.42 1.39 -5.51
N VAL A 43 13.41 0.67 -4.40
CA VAL A 43 12.56 0.92 -3.23
C VAL A 43 13.39 0.81 -1.97
N THR A 44 13.26 1.75 -1.06
CA THR A 44 13.99 1.76 0.21
C THR A 44 13.28 0.90 1.27
N ASP A 45 14.02 0.44 2.28
CA ASP A 45 13.44 -0.30 3.40
C ASP A 45 12.39 0.54 4.17
N VAL A 46 12.57 1.86 4.23
CA VAL A 46 11.59 2.78 4.85
C VAL A 46 10.28 2.79 4.06
N GLU A 47 10.34 2.83 2.74
CA GLU A 47 9.16 2.77 1.87
C GLU A 47 8.48 1.40 1.96
N LEU A 48 9.24 0.31 1.97
CA LEU A 48 8.70 -1.04 2.16
C LEU A 48 8.01 -1.18 3.52
N MET A 49 8.61 -0.64 4.59
CA MET A 49 7.99 -0.69 5.92
C MET A 49 6.67 0.09 5.95
N LYS A 50 6.58 1.23 5.26
CA LYS A 50 5.32 1.97 5.11
C LYS A 50 4.25 1.16 4.35
N CYS A 51 4.65 0.42 3.32
CA CYS A 51 3.75 -0.49 2.62
C CYS A 51 3.25 -1.63 3.54
N ILE A 52 4.14 -2.17 4.39
CA ILE A 52 3.78 -3.19 5.39
C ILE A 52 2.81 -2.61 6.44
N GLN A 53 3.03 -1.39 6.90
CA GLN A 53 2.11 -0.70 7.82
C GLN A 53 0.73 -0.47 7.18
N HIS A 54 0.69 -0.10 5.90
CA HIS A 54 -0.59 -0.02 5.16
C HIS A 54 -1.28 -1.39 5.10
N LEU A 55 -0.54 -2.45 4.80
CA LEU A 55 -1.09 -3.80 4.80
C LEU A 55 -1.64 -4.20 6.19
N ASP A 56 -0.94 -3.87 7.26
CA ASP A 56 -1.38 -4.12 8.63
C ASP A 56 -2.72 -3.43 8.94
N LEU A 57 -2.87 -2.16 8.51
CA LEU A 57 -4.14 -1.43 8.61
C LEU A 57 -5.26 -2.08 7.78
N VAL A 58 -4.95 -2.57 6.59
CA VAL A 58 -5.90 -3.31 5.75
C VAL A 58 -6.36 -4.58 6.44
N LEU A 59 -5.45 -5.36 7.02
CA LEU A 59 -5.78 -6.60 7.72
C LEU A 59 -6.63 -6.33 8.97
N GLU A 60 -6.34 -5.27 9.72
CA GLU A 60 -7.14 -4.86 10.87
C GLU A 60 -8.57 -4.46 10.43
N THR A 61 -8.66 -3.58 9.44
CA THR A 61 -9.96 -3.09 8.93
C THR A 61 -10.77 -4.22 8.29
N ASN A 62 -10.09 -5.21 7.70
CA ASN A 62 -10.74 -6.36 7.05
C ASN A 62 -11.51 -7.26 8.03
N LYS A 63 -11.25 -7.17 9.34
CA LYS A 63 -12.02 -7.89 10.37
C LYS A 63 -13.49 -7.46 10.40
N THR A 64 -13.77 -6.23 10.01
CA THR A 64 -15.13 -5.65 10.04
C THR A 64 -15.65 -5.22 8.67
N THR A 65 -14.76 -5.02 7.72
CA THR A 65 -15.09 -4.54 6.38
C THR A 65 -14.36 -5.39 5.35
N ASN A 66 -15.07 -6.06 4.46
CA ASN A 66 -14.48 -6.93 3.43
C ASN A 66 -13.68 -6.11 2.40
N LEU A 67 -12.44 -5.77 2.72
CA LEU A 67 -11.53 -5.04 1.84
C LEU A 67 -10.78 -5.97 0.90
N THR A 68 -10.37 -7.14 1.38
CA THR A 68 -9.62 -8.12 0.62
C THR A 68 -10.05 -9.55 0.98
N ARG A 69 -9.89 -10.47 0.04
CA ARG A 69 -10.08 -11.91 0.25
C ARG A 69 -8.76 -12.62 0.62
N ILE A 70 -7.64 -11.92 0.54
CA ILE A 70 -6.33 -12.48 0.88
C ILE A 70 -6.16 -12.37 2.39
N LEU A 71 -6.33 -13.50 3.08
CA LEU A 71 -6.29 -13.59 4.54
C LEU A 71 -4.95 -14.12 5.06
N ASN A 72 -4.18 -14.80 4.22
CA ASN A 72 -2.86 -15.28 4.58
C ASN A 72 -1.87 -14.11 4.54
N VAL A 73 -1.21 -13.88 5.67
CA VAL A 73 -0.28 -12.77 5.86
C VAL A 73 0.92 -12.84 4.89
N GLU A 74 1.44 -14.05 4.66
CA GLU A 74 2.58 -14.25 3.77
C GLU A 74 2.22 -13.99 2.31
N ASP A 75 1.05 -14.45 1.88
CA ASP A 75 0.54 -14.21 0.53
C ASP A 75 0.21 -12.73 0.33
N ALA A 76 -0.28 -12.05 1.35
CA ALA A 76 -0.66 -10.64 1.27
C ALA A 76 0.54 -9.73 0.94
N ALA A 77 1.74 -10.02 1.44
CA ALA A 77 2.94 -9.27 1.11
C ALA A 77 3.25 -9.33 -0.40
N VAL A 78 3.11 -10.50 -1.00
CA VAL A 78 3.36 -10.70 -2.44
C VAL A 78 2.21 -10.19 -3.29
N LEU A 79 0.98 -10.63 -2.98
CA LEU A 79 -0.19 -10.38 -3.82
C LEU A 79 -0.72 -8.94 -3.70
N HIS A 80 -0.36 -8.20 -2.66
CA HIS A 80 -0.73 -6.80 -2.51
C HIS A 80 0.45 -5.86 -2.69
N ILE A 81 1.55 -6.05 -1.95
CA ILE A 81 2.66 -5.10 -1.98
C ILE A 81 3.52 -5.30 -3.22
N LEU A 82 4.10 -6.48 -3.40
CA LEU A 82 4.99 -6.73 -4.54
C LEU A 82 4.26 -6.54 -5.87
N ASP A 83 3.04 -7.06 -5.99
CA ASP A 83 2.22 -6.92 -7.20
C ASP A 83 1.95 -5.44 -7.56
N SER A 84 1.84 -4.58 -6.55
CA SER A 84 1.78 -3.13 -6.76
C SER A 84 3.11 -2.55 -7.23
N LEU A 85 4.22 -2.95 -6.61
CA LEU A 85 5.54 -2.37 -6.86
C LEU A 85 6.14 -2.75 -8.22
N VAL A 86 5.74 -3.87 -8.82
CA VAL A 86 6.17 -4.24 -10.18
C VAL A 86 5.70 -3.26 -11.25
N LEU A 87 4.77 -2.38 -10.94
CA LEU A 87 4.34 -1.28 -11.81
C LEU A 87 5.32 -0.10 -11.84
N LEU A 88 6.24 0.02 -10.86
CA LEU A 88 7.16 1.16 -10.74
C LEU A 88 7.94 1.49 -12.01
N PRO A 89 8.52 0.52 -12.74
CA PRO A 89 9.26 0.83 -13.96
C PRO A 89 8.40 1.53 -15.02
N TYR A 90 7.11 1.23 -15.07
CA TYR A 90 6.17 1.86 -16.01
C TYR A 90 5.77 3.25 -15.53
N ILE A 91 5.47 3.40 -14.25
CA ILE A 91 5.11 4.70 -13.64
C ILE A 91 6.28 5.68 -13.75
N ASN A 92 7.51 5.23 -13.52
CA ASN A 92 8.70 6.09 -13.60
C ASN A 92 9.04 6.54 -15.02
N LYS A 93 8.60 5.81 -16.05
CA LYS A 93 8.72 6.20 -17.46
C LYS A 93 7.57 7.09 -17.94
N ALA A 94 6.45 7.11 -17.23
CA ALA A 94 5.32 7.96 -17.56
C ALA A 94 5.64 9.44 -17.28
N LEU A 95 4.93 10.33 -17.96
CA LEU A 95 5.01 11.77 -17.72
C LEU A 95 4.79 12.08 -16.23
N GLU A 96 5.46 13.10 -15.73
CA GLU A 96 5.22 13.60 -14.37
C GLU A 96 3.75 14.03 -14.20
N GLY A 97 3.20 13.73 -13.04
CA GLY A 97 1.82 14.06 -12.73
C GLY A 97 1.27 13.24 -11.57
N ALA A 98 0.02 13.47 -11.24
CA ALA A 98 -0.70 12.73 -10.21
C ALA A 98 -1.10 11.33 -10.72
N LEU A 99 -1.26 10.40 -9.78
CA LEU A 99 -1.77 9.06 -10.02
C LEU A 99 -3.30 9.06 -9.84
N LEU A 100 -3.97 8.28 -10.66
CA LEU A 100 -5.39 7.98 -10.48
C LEU A 100 -5.54 6.46 -10.36
N ASP A 101 -5.98 6.01 -9.19
CA ASP A 101 -6.26 4.60 -8.92
C ASP A 101 -7.77 4.36 -8.96
N MET A 102 -8.24 3.76 -10.04
CA MET A 102 -9.66 3.48 -10.28
C MET A 102 -9.99 2.06 -9.85
N GLY A 103 -10.91 1.92 -8.90
CA GLY A 103 -11.22 0.65 -8.28
C GLY A 103 -10.18 0.28 -7.21
N THR A 104 -9.78 1.26 -6.41
CA THR A 104 -8.65 1.14 -5.48
C THR A 104 -8.82 0.04 -4.43
N GLY A 105 -10.04 -0.37 -4.12
CA GLY A 105 -10.31 -1.41 -3.13
C GLY A 105 -9.75 -1.07 -1.76
N ALA A 106 -8.78 -1.83 -1.31
CA ALA A 106 -8.04 -1.62 -0.06
C ALA A 106 -6.88 -0.61 -0.20
N GLY A 107 -6.79 0.10 -1.31
CA GLY A 107 -5.71 1.05 -1.60
C GLY A 107 -4.56 0.45 -2.43
N PHE A 108 -4.78 -0.67 -3.10
CA PHE A 108 -3.80 -1.30 -3.99
C PHE A 108 -4.22 -1.18 -5.46
N PRO A 109 -3.28 -0.85 -6.35
CA PRO A 109 -1.86 -0.57 -6.16
C PRO A 109 -1.55 0.87 -5.70
N GLY A 110 -2.54 1.75 -5.58
CA GLY A 110 -2.37 3.19 -5.45
C GLY A 110 -1.53 3.64 -4.26
N ILE A 111 -1.78 3.12 -3.06
CA ILE A 111 -1.04 3.54 -1.84
C ILE A 111 0.44 3.13 -1.90
N PRO A 112 0.81 1.87 -2.20
CA PRO A 112 2.22 1.53 -2.39
C PRO A 112 2.93 2.37 -3.45
N LEU A 113 2.26 2.67 -4.58
CA LEU A 113 2.82 3.51 -5.64
C LEU A 113 2.98 4.96 -5.17
N THR A 114 2.07 5.49 -4.40
CA THR A 114 2.19 6.84 -3.82
C THR A 114 3.35 6.92 -2.83
N ILE A 115 3.51 5.90 -1.98
CA ILE A 115 4.63 5.81 -1.02
C ILE A 115 5.97 5.86 -1.75
N THR A 116 6.11 5.10 -2.83
CA THR A 116 7.39 4.88 -3.50
C THR A 116 7.71 5.90 -4.58
N THR A 117 6.71 6.53 -5.18
CA THR A 117 6.92 7.57 -6.21
C THR A 117 6.82 9.00 -5.66
N HIS A 118 6.28 9.17 -4.46
CA HIS A 118 5.96 10.47 -3.85
C HIS A 118 5.03 11.35 -4.71
N ARG A 119 4.31 10.76 -5.67
CA ARG A 119 3.33 11.45 -6.49
C ARG A 119 2.03 11.64 -5.71
N LYS A 120 1.33 12.74 -5.96
CA LYS A 120 -0.06 12.90 -5.50
C LYS A 120 -0.94 11.82 -6.11
N ALA A 121 -1.93 11.35 -5.38
CA ALA A 121 -2.84 10.33 -5.87
C ALA A 121 -4.31 10.65 -5.55
N THR A 122 -5.17 10.20 -6.44
CA THR A 122 -6.62 10.15 -6.26
C THR A 122 -7.06 8.69 -6.29
N TYR A 123 -7.81 8.28 -5.27
CA TYR A 123 -8.32 6.93 -5.13
C TYR A 123 -9.82 6.93 -5.35
N ILE A 124 -10.30 6.07 -6.24
CA ILE A 124 -11.73 5.96 -6.58
C ILE A 124 -12.17 4.51 -6.42
N ASP A 125 -13.32 4.32 -5.78
CA ASP A 125 -14.02 3.04 -5.73
C ASP A 125 -15.53 3.26 -5.75
N SER A 126 -16.28 2.31 -6.30
CA SER A 126 -17.73 2.35 -6.31
C SER A 126 -18.35 1.99 -4.95
N VAL A 127 -17.58 1.36 -4.06
CA VAL A 127 -18.01 0.93 -2.73
C VAL A 127 -17.60 1.94 -1.68
N GLY A 128 -18.56 2.70 -1.14
CA GLY A 128 -18.31 3.78 -0.18
C GLY A 128 -17.49 3.36 1.04
N LYS A 129 -17.76 2.19 1.62
CA LYS A 129 -17.00 1.65 2.76
C LYS A 129 -15.51 1.45 2.46
N LYS A 130 -15.15 1.11 1.21
CA LYS A 130 -13.76 0.99 0.78
C LYS A 130 -13.11 2.37 0.68
N VAL A 131 -13.82 3.35 0.13
CA VAL A 131 -13.36 4.75 0.09
C VAL A 131 -13.11 5.29 1.49
N ASP A 132 -14.03 5.04 2.44
CA ASP A 132 -13.88 5.45 3.83
C ASP A 132 -12.65 4.80 4.50
N ALA A 133 -12.42 3.51 4.24
CA ALA A 133 -11.24 2.81 4.72
C ALA A 133 -9.95 3.43 4.17
N VAL A 134 -9.85 3.60 2.85
CA VAL A 134 -8.67 4.22 2.21
C VAL A 134 -8.44 5.63 2.74
N ASN A 135 -9.49 6.43 2.92
CA ASN A 135 -9.38 7.75 3.54
C ASN A 135 -8.78 7.69 4.95
N SER A 136 -9.10 6.66 5.73
CA SER A 136 -8.54 6.49 7.08
C SER A 136 -7.06 6.08 7.08
N PHE A 137 -6.56 5.47 5.99
CA PHE A 137 -5.16 5.05 5.88
C PHE A 137 -4.22 6.19 5.50
N VAL A 138 -4.73 7.21 4.80
CA VAL A 138 -3.93 8.27 4.15
C VAL A 138 -3.99 9.63 4.87
N HIS A 139 -4.48 9.68 6.09
CA HIS A 139 -4.53 10.90 6.92
C HIS A 139 -3.48 10.92 8.02
#